data_33e2d59301ac823e3ebd142f45ffc8f8
#
_entry.id   33e2d59301ac823e3ebd142f45ffc8f8
#
_cell.length_a   1.000
_cell.length_b   1.000
_cell.length_c   1.000
_cell.angle_alpha   90.00
_cell.angle_beta   90.00
_cell.angle_gamma   90.00
#
_symmetry.space_group_name_H-M   'P 1'
#
loop_
_entity.id
_entity.type
_entity.pdbx_description
1 polymer ?
#
loop_
_entity_poly.entity_id
_entity_poly.type
_entity_poly.pdbx_seq_one_letter_code
_entity_poly.pdbx_strand_id
1 'polypeptide(L)'
;MKFLLDTNIVIHREDPKIIDKKLANLNRIVNKSSNFSFIIHPVIYDEISKDNQLERKKIILSKLESYPKFVDPPEMKKDAKFLNSNDIDCSNIHDYNDALLLYSLYRNAVDFLITEDKGIIAKAIELDLDNRVFTIENALEFTEKFETQHVIPSSACIQHLPVHNLRLEDRIWDNLKGDYPKFDQWFKKISRKGRKSFVYYQEEDKLGAVCIYKNENEPLNQLNPPKSKKKRIKISTLIVTYTGYKIGELFIKLMCQYALENKTDEIYLTHYIRDNDQLVS
;
A
#
# COMPACT_ATOMS: atom_id res chain seq x y z
N MET A 1 -1.05 -3.66 4.26
CA MET A 1 -0.94 -5.11 4.56
C MET A 1 -1.61 -5.39 5.89
N LYS A 2 -2.36 -6.49 5.97
CA LYS A 2 -3.15 -6.90 7.13
C LYS A 2 -2.45 -8.02 7.89
N PHE A 3 -2.10 -7.77 9.14
CA PHE A 3 -1.58 -8.78 10.06
C PHE A 3 -2.73 -9.33 10.90
N LEU A 4 -3.09 -10.59 10.69
CA LEU A 4 -4.00 -11.30 11.57
C LEU A 4 -3.25 -11.67 12.85
N LEU A 5 -3.82 -11.34 14.00
CA LEU A 5 -3.23 -11.68 15.29
C LEU A 5 -3.85 -12.97 15.83
N ASP A 6 -3.01 -13.88 16.29
CA ASP A 6 -3.43 -15.02 17.08
C ASP A 6 -3.83 -14.57 18.51
N THR A 7 -4.67 -15.35 19.17
CA THR A 7 -5.20 -15.05 20.50
C THR A 7 -4.09 -14.86 21.54
N ASN A 8 -3.03 -15.66 21.48
CA ASN A 8 -1.89 -15.53 22.38
C ASN A 8 -1.17 -14.17 22.22
N ILE A 9 -1.04 -13.67 21.01
CA ILE A 9 -0.45 -12.35 20.73
C ILE A 9 -1.32 -11.24 21.29
N VAL A 10 -2.65 -11.35 21.12
CA VAL A 10 -3.61 -10.39 21.67
C VAL A 10 -3.55 -10.38 23.19
N ILE A 11 -3.50 -11.53 23.83
CA ILE A 11 -3.34 -11.64 25.28
C ILE A 11 -2.03 -10.98 25.72
N HIS A 12 -0.90 -11.29 25.07
CA HIS A 12 0.39 -10.67 25.40
C HIS A 12 0.40 -9.15 25.24
N ARG A 13 -0.36 -8.64 24.30
CA ARG A 13 -0.47 -7.21 24.01
C ARG A 13 -1.36 -6.48 25.01
N GLU A 14 -2.48 -7.10 25.43
CA GLU A 14 -3.54 -6.45 26.18
C GLU A 14 -3.59 -6.79 27.66
N ASP A 15 -2.85 -7.83 28.09
CA ASP A 15 -2.72 -8.20 29.51
C ASP A 15 -2.13 -7.01 30.30
N PRO A 16 -2.65 -6.71 31.53
CA PRO A 16 -2.13 -5.64 32.37
C PRO A 16 -0.75 -5.99 32.98
N LYS A 17 0.18 -6.38 32.15
CA LYS A 17 1.58 -6.70 32.47
C LYS A 17 2.53 -5.84 31.65
N ILE A 18 3.82 -5.92 31.99
CA ILE A 18 4.86 -5.29 31.17
C ILE A 18 4.86 -5.97 29.81
N ILE A 19 4.61 -5.17 28.77
CA ILE A 19 4.63 -5.65 27.39
C ILE A 19 6.08 -5.98 26.97
N ASP A 20 6.24 -7.05 26.22
CA ASP A 20 7.53 -7.38 25.60
C ASP A 20 8.04 -6.26 24.71
N LYS A 21 9.35 -5.98 24.76
CA LYS A 21 9.96 -4.87 24.03
C LYS A 21 9.80 -4.99 22.50
N LYS A 22 9.89 -6.21 21.95
CA LYS A 22 9.73 -6.46 20.51
C LYS A 22 8.29 -6.21 20.08
N LEU A 23 7.33 -6.71 20.88
CA LEU A 23 5.90 -6.48 20.64
C LEU A 23 5.54 -4.98 20.76
N ALA A 24 6.11 -4.27 21.75
CA ALA A 24 5.91 -2.82 21.89
C ALA A 24 6.42 -2.05 20.66
N ASN A 25 7.60 -2.42 20.15
CA ASN A 25 8.16 -1.81 18.95
C ASN A 25 7.31 -2.12 17.70
N LEU A 26 6.89 -3.37 17.52
CA LEU A 26 6.00 -3.76 16.43
C LEU A 26 4.69 -2.96 16.46
N ASN A 27 4.07 -2.83 17.65
CA ASN A 27 2.88 -2.01 17.83
C ASN A 27 3.11 -0.55 17.42
N ARG A 28 4.26 0.02 17.83
CA ARG A 28 4.62 1.40 17.49
C ARG A 28 4.75 1.60 15.98
N ILE A 29 5.38 0.65 15.26
CA ILE A 29 5.54 0.72 13.81
C ILE A 29 4.18 0.60 13.13
N VAL A 30 3.40 -0.43 13.44
CA VAL A 30 2.10 -0.67 12.81
C VAL A 30 1.13 0.49 13.05
N ASN A 31 1.10 1.07 14.27
CA ASN A 31 0.21 2.19 14.58
C ASN A 31 0.60 3.51 13.89
N LYS A 32 1.87 3.67 13.49
CA LYS A 32 2.36 4.87 12.78
C LYS A 32 2.28 4.73 11.27
N SER A 33 2.30 3.51 10.76
CA SER A 33 2.34 3.22 9.33
C SER A 33 0.95 3.18 8.74
N SER A 34 0.78 3.75 7.57
CA SER A 34 -0.42 3.55 6.74
C SER A 34 -0.38 2.25 5.94
N ASN A 35 0.77 1.56 5.93
CA ASN A 35 0.99 0.35 5.14
C ASN A 35 0.54 -0.91 5.87
N PHE A 36 0.45 -0.86 7.20
CA PHE A 36 0.15 -2.01 8.05
C PHE A 36 -1.08 -1.77 8.90
N SER A 37 -1.80 -2.85 9.19
CA SER A 37 -2.88 -2.84 10.17
C SER A 37 -2.97 -4.20 10.86
N PHE A 38 -3.21 -4.18 12.17
CA PHE A 38 -3.62 -5.38 12.89
C PHE A 38 -5.10 -5.63 12.67
N ILE A 39 -5.45 -6.89 12.54
CA ILE A 39 -6.83 -7.36 12.44
C ILE A 39 -7.00 -8.58 13.35
N ILE A 40 -8.18 -8.76 13.91
CA ILE A 40 -8.51 -9.90 14.75
C ILE A 40 -9.63 -10.73 14.14
N HIS A 41 -9.50 -12.07 14.25
CA HIS A 41 -10.57 -12.97 13.85
C HIS A 41 -11.66 -13.02 14.92
N PRO A 42 -12.94 -13.10 14.56
CA PRO A 42 -14.05 -13.17 15.55
C PRO A 42 -13.91 -14.32 16.57
N VAL A 43 -13.25 -15.40 16.22
CA VAL A 43 -13.01 -16.56 17.12
C VAL A 43 -12.27 -16.17 18.40
N ILE A 44 -11.49 -15.10 18.39
CA ILE A 44 -10.75 -14.59 19.56
C ILE A 44 -11.71 -14.21 20.70
N TYR A 45 -12.89 -13.69 20.39
CA TYR A 45 -13.89 -13.37 21.42
C TYR A 45 -14.36 -14.63 22.17
N ASP A 46 -14.55 -15.76 21.44
CA ASP A 46 -14.97 -17.03 22.05
C ASP A 46 -13.87 -17.62 22.93
N GLU A 47 -12.62 -17.52 22.50
CA GLU A 47 -11.47 -18.02 23.25
C GLU A 47 -11.23 -17.21 24.54
N ILE A 48 -11.21 -15.89 24.44
CA ILE A 48 -11.04 -15.01 25.60
C ILE A 48 -12.23 -15.11 26.56
N SER A 49 -13.43 -15.38 26.03
CA SER A 49 -14.61 -15.59 26.86
C SER A 49 -14.52 -16.82 27.78
N LYS A 50 -13.66 -17.77 27.46
CA LYS A 50 -13.38 -18.98 28.29
C LYS A 50 -12.27 -18.76 29.33
N ASP A 51 -11.62 -17.59 29.35
CA ASP A 51 -10.59 -17.31 30.34
C ASP A 51 -11.16 -17.31 31.76
N ASN A 52 -10.52 -18.07 32.63
CA ASN A 52 -10.90 -18.22 34.02
C ASN A 52 -10.61 -16.98 34.88
N GLN A 53 -9.74 -16.08 34.44
CA GLN A 53 -9.37 -14.85 35.13
C GLN A 53 -10.36 -13.73 34.77
N LEU A 54 -11.42 -13.56 35.56
CA LEU A 54 -12.54 -12.65 35.26
C LEU A 54 -12.09 -11.20 35.00
N GLU A 55 -11.18 -10.66 35.77
CA GLU A 55 -10.73 -9.27 35.60
C GLU A 55 -9.90 -9.11 34.31
N ARG A 56 -8.96 -10.03 34.03
CA ARG A 56 -8.19 -10.05 32.79
C ARG A 56 -9.10 -10.14 31.57
N LYS A 57 -10.05 -11.08 31.60
CA LYS A 57 -11.06 -11.26 30.57
C LYS A 57 -11.82 -9.98 30.26
N LYS A 58 -12.35 -9.30 31.28
CA LYS A 58 -13.09 -8.04 31.11
C LYS A 58 -12.24 -6.96 30.46
N ILE A 59 -10.97 -6.82 30.93
CA ILE A 59 -10.03 -5.83 30.38
C ILE A 59 -9.75 -6.13 28.91
N ILE A 60 -9.40 -7.36 28.56
CA ILE A 60 -9.07 -7.73 27.18
C ILE A 60 -10.29 -7.56 26.28
N LEU A 61 -11.47 -8.06 26.67
CA LEU A 61 -12.70 -7.91 25.86
C LEU A 61 -13.03 -6.45 25.59
N SER A 62 -12.87 -5.57 26.59
CA SER A 62 -13.10 -4.14 26.38
C SER A 62 -12.14 -3.51 25.37
N LYS A 63 -10.88 -3.96 25.36
CA LYS A 63 -9.87 -3.45 24.43
C LYS A 63 -10.03 -4.01 23.01
N LEU A 64 -10.60 -5.23 22.87
CA LEU A 64 -10.87 -5.82 21.56
C LEU A 64 -11.83 -4.97 20.70
N GLU A 65 -12.68 -4.17 21.32
CA GLU A 65 -13.58 -3.25 20.60
C GLU A 65 -12.82 -2.16 19.81
N SER A 66 -11.57 -1.89 20.17
CA SER A 66 -10.72 -0.92 19.47
C SER A 66 -10.01 -1.51 18.23
N TYR A 67 -10.03 -2.83 18.07
CA TYR A 67 -9.38 -3.47 16.92
C TYR A 67 -10.25 -3.43 15.67
N PRO A 68 -9.64 -3.25 14.49
CA PRO A 68 -10.33 -3.50 13.24
C PRO A 68 -10.81 -4.95 13.22
N LYS A 69 -12.13 -5.14 13.10
CA LYS A 69 -12.73 -6.48 13.05
C LYS A 69 -12.58 -7.07 11.66
N PHE A 70 -12.30 -8.35 11.61
CA PHE A 70 -12.36 -9.11 10.38
C PHE A 70 -13.83 -9.34 10.03
N VAL A 71 -14.36 -8.45 9.19
CA VAL A 71 -15.75 -8.54 8.71
C VAL A 71 -15.81 -9.63 7.65
N ASP A 72 -16.70 -10.59 7.83
CA ASP A 72 -16.93 -11.70 6.88
C ASP A 72 -15.69 -12.59 6.64
N PRO A 73 -15.16 -13.28 7.68
CA PRO A 73 -14.07 -14.21 7.52
C PRO A 73 -14.47 -15.41 6.65
N PRO A 74 -13.52 -16.02 5.90
CA PRO A 74 -13.83 -17.17 5.05
C PRO A 74 -14.42 -18.34 5.84
N GLU A 75 -15.49 -18.93 5.32
CA GLU A 75 -16.20 -20.04 5.96
C GLU A 75 -15.50 -21.38 5.68
N MET A 76 -14.57 -21.79 6.53
CA MET A 76 -13.82 -23.04 6.39
C MET A 76 -14.71 -24.28 6.33
N LYS A 77 -15.81 -24.32 7.09
CA LYS A 77 -16.76 -25.45 7.12
C LYS A 77 -17.34 -25.81 5.76
N LYS A 78 -17.40 -24.87 4.85
CA LYS A 78 -17.89 -25.07 3.47
C LYS A 78 -16.82 -25.64 2.53
N ASP A 79 -15.57 -25.67 2.93
CA ASP A 79 -14.47 -26.17 2.11
C ASP A 79 -14.04 -27.58 2.54
N ALA A 80 -14.86 -28.57 2.15
CA ALA A 80 -14.59 -29.97 2.44
C ALA A 80 -13.24 -30.46 1.90
N LYS A 81 -12.75 -29.85 0.81
CA LYS A 81 -11.44 -30.19 0.24
C LYS A 81 -10.32 -29.75 1.18
N PHE A 82 -10.38 -28.55 1.70
CA PHE A 82 -9.39 -28.05 2.65
C PHE A 82 -9.38 -28.87 3.95
N LEU A 83 -10.57 -29.14 4.50
CA LEU A 83 -10.72 -29.94 5.72
C LEU A 83 -10.13 -31.35 5.60
N ASN A 84 -10.48 -32.05 4.53
CA ASN A 84 -10.03 -33.42 4.32
C ASN A 84 -8.55 -33.53 3.95
N SER A 85 -8.02 -32.56 3.19
CA SER A 85 -6.61 -32.59 2.77
C SER A 85 -5.64 -32.30 3.89
N ASN A 86 -6.11 -31.67 4.98
CA ASN A 86 -5.25 -31.18 6.07
C ASN A 86 -5.58 -31.85 7.41
N ASP A 87 -6.36 -32.93 7.39
CA ASP A 87 -6.73 -33.74 8.57
C ASP A 87 -7.17 -32.91 9.79
N ILE A 88 -8.04 -31.88 9.52
CA ILE A 88 -8.48 -30.96 10.55
C ILE A 88 -9.58 -31.58 11.39
N ASP A 89 -9.29 -31.85 12.66
CA ASP A 89 -10.27 -32.31 13.62
C ASP A 89 -11.23 -31.21 14.07
N CYS A 90 -12.40 -31.14 13.45
CA CYS A 90 -13.44 -30.20 13.83
C CYS A 90 -14.06 -30.43 15.22
N SER A 91 -13.77 -31.57 15.87
CA SER A 91 -14.25 -31.86 17.23
C SER A 91 -13.37 -31.21 18.29
N ASN A 92 -12.08 -31.00 18.01
CA ASN A 92 -11.16 -30.28 18.86
C ASN A 92 -11.27 -28.77 18.57
N ILE A 93 -11.85 -28.05 19.50
CA ILE A 93 -12.11 -26.61 19.35
C ILE A 93 -10.83 -25.77 19.16
N HIS A 94 -9.71 -26.17 19.78
CA HIS A 94 -8.44 -25.47 19.66
C HIS A 94 -7.85 -25.69 18.25
N ASP A 95 -7.76 -26.94 17.80
CA ASP A 95 -7.28 -27.26 16.44
C ASP A 95 -8.15 -26.60 15.37
N TYR A 96 -9.45 -26.54 15.61
CA TYR A 96 -10.39 -25.88 14.72
C TYR A 96 -10.16 -24.37 14.64
N ASN A 97 -9.93 -23.70 15.78
CA ASN A 97 -9.67 -22.26 15.84
C ASN A 97 -8.34 -21.90 15.15
N ASP A 98 -7.30 -22.67 15.41
CA ASP A 98 -6.00 -22.52 14.73
C ASP A 98 -6.13 -22.67 13.22
N ALA A 99 -6.90 -23.67 12.79
CA ALA A 99 -7.19 -23.90 11.39
C ALA A 99 -7.98 -22.75 10.74
N LEU A 100 -8.88 -22.06 11.46
CA LEU A 100 -9.58 -20.88 10.97
C LEU A 100 -8.62 -19.71 10.67
N LEU A 101 -7.61 -19.51 11.52
CA LEU A 101 -6.60 -18.48 11.30
C LEU A 101 -5.77 -18.81 10.04
N LEU A 102 -5.29 -20.03 9.92
CA LEU A 102 -4.56 -20.51 8.74
C LEU A 102 -5.43 -20.51 7.47
N TYR A 103 -6.70 -20.86 7.59
CA TYR A 103 -7.63 -20.82 6.45
C TYR A 103 -7.85 -19.38 5.95
N SER A 104 -7.91 -18.42 6.85
CA SER A 104 -7.99 -17.00 6.48
C SER A 104 -6.78 -16.55 5.64
N LEU A 105 -5.59 -17.06 5.99
CA LEU A 105 -4.36 -16.83 5.25
C LEU A 105 -4.37 -17.59 3.90
N TYR A 106 -4.76 -18.87 3.90
CA TYR A 106 -4.90 -19.71 2.71
C TYR A 106 -5.84 -19.10 1.66
N ARG A 107 -6.93 -18.48 2.10
CA ARG A 107 -7.91 -17.80 1.24
C ARG A 107 -7.49 -16.39 0.83
N ASN A 108 -6.28 -15.93 1.18
CA ASN A 108 -5.78 -14.60 0.93
C ASN A 108 -6.67 -13.46 1.48
N ALA A 109 -7.43 -13.74 2.53
CA ALA A 109 -8.28 -12.75 3.18
C ALA A 109 -7.47 -11.79 4.08
N VAL A 110 -6.29 -12.25 4.50
CA VAL A 110 -5.26 -11.48 5.22
C VAL A 110 -3.90 -11.72 4.59
N ASP A 111 -2.95 -10.82 4.82
CA ASP A 111 -1.63 -10.93 4.20
C ASP A 111 -0.68 -11.81 5.02
N PHE A 112 -0.73 -11.68 6.36
CA PHE A 112 0.16 -12.38 7.29
C PHE A 112 -0.59 -12.78 8.55
N LEU A 113 -0.10 -13.83 9.22
CA LEU A 113 -0.52 -14.26 10.54
C LEU A 113 0.65 -14.07 11.52
N ILE A 114 0.39 -13.49 12.69
CA ILE A 114 1.38 -13.38 13.78
C ILE A 114 0.99 -14.33 14.91
N THR A 115 1.86 -15.26 15.23
CA THR A 115 1.68 -16.25 16.29
C THR A 115 3.01 -16.68 16.90
N GLU A 116 2.99 -17.08 18.18
CA GLU A 116 4.10 -17.77 18.85
C GLU A 116 3.78 -19.27 19.02
N ASP A 117 2.63 -19.74 18.53
CA ASP A 117 2.22 -21.13 18.65
C ASP A 117 2.97 -22.01 17.63
N LYS A 118 3.73 -22.98 18.18
CA LYS A 118 4.53 -23.90 17.37
C LYS A 118 3.66 -24.86 16.55
N GLY A 119 2.45 -25.17 17.02
CA GLY A 119 1.50 -26.04 16.31
C GLY A 119 0.98 -25.33 15.05
N ILE A 120 0.58 -24.06 15.15
CA ILE A 120 0.17 -23.23 14.01
C ILE A 120 1.32 -23.10 13.00
N ILE A 121 2.54 -22.83 13.48
CA ILE A 121 3.73 -22.70 12.61
C ILE A 121 4.01 -24.02 11.88
N ALA A 122 3.93 -25.17 12.55
CA ALA A 122 4.14 -26.48 11.92
C ALA A 122 3.08 -26.76 10.84
N LYS A 123 1.80 -26.52 11.14
CA LYS A 123 0.71 -26.66 10.16
C LYS A 123 0.84 -25.70 8.98
N ALA A 124 1.37 -24.49 9.21
CA ALA A 124 1.63 -23.53 8.14
C ALA A 124 2.67 -24.04 7.13
N ILE A 125 3.71 -24.75 7.60
CA ILE A 125 4.72 -25.39 6.73
C ILE A 125 4.06 -26.47 5.85
N GLU A 126 3.18 -27.31 6.43
CA GLU A 126 2.45 -28.34 5.68
C GLU A 126 1.52 -27.76 4.61
N LEU A 127 1.08 -26.52 4.80
CA LEU A 127 0.20 -25.80 3.88
C LEU A 127 0.94 -24.88 2.89
N ASP A 128 2.28 -24.87 2.87
CA ASP A 128 3.10 -23.95 2.09
C ASP A 128 2.80 -22.46 2.40
N LEU A 129 2.46 -22.15 3.66
CA LEU A 129 2.12 -20.80 4.15
C LEU A 129 3.16 -20.24 5.13
N ASP A 130 4.27 -20.95 5.38
CA ASP A 130 5.32 -20.61 6.33
C ASP A 130 5.92 -19.21 6.09
N ASN A 131 6.05 -18.81 4.84
CA ASN A 131 6.53 -17.50 4.43
C ASN A 131 5.57 -16.33 4.80
N ARG A 132 4.38 -16.63 5.26
CA ARG A 132 3.33 -15.68 5.66
C ARG A 132 2.92 -15.80 7.13
N VAL A 133 3.53 -16.70 7.88
CA VAL A 133 3.33 -16.87 9.32
C VAL A 133 4.56 -16.40 10.07
N PHE A 134 4.39 -15.38 10.89
CA PHE A 134 5.48 -14.69 11.57
C PHE A 134 5.39 -14.86 13.08
N THR A 135 6.54 -15.02 13.72
CA THR A 135 6.71 -14.72 15.15
C THR A 135 6.71 -13.20 15.36
N ILE A 136 6.59 -12.72 16.58
CA ILE A 136 6.71 -11.30 16.91
C ILE A 136 8.04 -10.73 16.38
N GLU A 137 9.13 -11.50 16.53
CA GLU A 137 10.45 -11.10 16.05
C GLU A 137 10.50 -10.96 14.52
N ASN A 138 10.03 -11.97 13.80
CA ASN A 138 10.02 -11.95 12.33
C ASN A 138 9.10 -10.85 11.78
N ALA A 139 7.95 -10.62 12.43
CA ALA A 139 7.04 -9.53 12.07
C ALA A 139 7.69 -8.15 12.29
N LEU A 140 8.43 -7.99 13.40
CA LEU A 140 9.19 -6.75 13.68
C LEU A 140 10.26 -6.53 12.61
N GLU A 141 11.11 -7.53 12.33
CA GLU A 141 12.13 -7.43 11.29
C GLU A 141 11.55 -7.12 9.91
N PHE A 142 10.46 -7.78 9.56
CA PHE A 142 9.76 -7.55 8.28
C PHE A 142 9.28 -6.10 8.19
N THR A 143 8.60 -5.60 9.24
CA THR A 143 8.08 -4.24 9.25
C THR A 143 9.18 -3.19 9.26
N GLU A 144 10.27 -3.40 9.99
CA GLU A 144 11.44 -2.52 10.00
C GLU A 144 12.13 -2.47 8.62
N LYS A 145 12.35 -3.62 8.00
CA LYS A 145 12.91 -3.70 6.64
C LYS A 145 12.00 -3.04 5.62
N PHE A 146 10.69 -3.27 5.73
CA PHE A 146 9.70 -2.66 4.84
C PHE A 146 9.70 -1.14 4.98
N GLU A 147 9.67 -0.61 6.21
CA GLU A 147 9.71 0.83 6.47
C GLU A 147 11.05 1.46 6.06
N THR A 148 12.17 0.76 6.24
CA THR A 148 13.49 1.25 5.80
C THR A 148 13.66 1.21 4.28
N GLN A 149 13.10 0.21 3.61
CA GLN A 149 13.09 0.11 2.15
C GLN A 149 12.05 1.04 1.52
N HIS A 150 10.96 1.26 2.24
CA HIS A 150 9.90 2.18 1.91
C HIS A 150 9.94 3.36 2.90
N VAL A 151 11.11 3.97 3.08
CA VAL A 151 11.13 5.33 3.62
C VAL A 151 10.29 6.14 2.65
N ILE A 152 8.97 6.18 2.91
CA ILE A 152 8.14 7.23 2.37
C ILE A 152 8.77 8.47 2.99
N PRO A 153 9.47 9.32 2.20
CA PRO A 153 9.90 10.60 2.71
C PRO A 153 8.63 11.19 3.30
N SER A 154 8.70 11.65 4.53
CA SER A 154 7.61 12.27 5.27
C SER A 154 6.76 13.08 4.29
N SER A 155 5.56 12.61 3.98
CA SER A 155 4.70 13.06 2.88
C SER A 155 5.52 13.62 1.72
N ALA A 156 5.75 12.85 0.66
CA ALA A 156 6.47 13.33 -0.52
C ALA A 156 5.95 14.73 -0.80
N CYS A 157 6.73 15.75 -0.46
CA CYS A 157 6.27 17.14 -0.53
C CYS A 157 6.18 17.49 -2.00
N ILE A 158 5.08 17.02 -2.63
CA ILE A 158 4.80 17.35 -4.02
C ILE A 158 4.38 18.81 -4.04
N GLN A 159 5.18 19.58 -4.71
CA GLN A 159 4.91 20.99 -4.91
C GLN A 159 4.19 21.18 -6.25
N HIS A 160 3.22 22.08 -6.26
CA HIS A 160 2.52 22.50 -7.47
C HIS A 160 3.09 23.83 -7.92
N LEU A 161 3.97 23.82 -8.90
CA LEU A 161 4.76 24.97 -9.33
C LEU A 161 4.56 25.30 -10.82
N PRO A 162 4.68 26.59 -11.20
CA PRO A 162 4.82 26.93 -12.61
C PRO A 162 6.15 26.42 -13.16
N VAL A 163 6.16 25.99 -14.44
CA VAL A 163 7.34 25.42 -15.09
C VAL A 163 8.53 26.40 -15.12
N HIS A 164 8.29 27.71 -15.14
CA HIS A 164 9.37 28.69 -15.12
C HIS A 164 10.16 28.71 -13.79
N ASN A 165 9.68 28.08 -12.72
CA ASN A 165 10.40 27.89 -11.48
C ASN A 165 11.36 26.68 -11.52
N LEU A 166 11.26 25.85 -12.55
CA LEU A 166 12.11 24.69 -12.72
C LEU A 166 13.39 25.05 -13.47
N ARG A 167 14.51 24.47 -13.01
CA ARG A 167 15.81 24.70 -13.66
C ARG A 167 15.93 23.84 -14.92
N LEU A 168 16.22 24.47 -16.07
CA LEU A 168 16.41 23.78 -17.34
C LEU A 168 17.69 22.91 -17.33
N GLU A 169 18.64 23.23 -16.47
CA GLU A 169 19.93 22.55 -16.33
C GLU A 169 19.84 21.30 -15.42
N ASP A 170 18.68 21.03 -14.82
CA ASP A 170 18.52 19.86 -13.96
C ASP A 170 18.69 18.56 -14.77
N ARG A 171 19.43 17.61 -14.18
CA ARG A 171 19.76 16.30 -14.81
C ARG A 171 18.53 15.45 -15.12
N ILE A 172 17.40 15.72 -14.49
CA ILE A 172 16.13 15.02 -14.78
C ILE A 172 15.75 15.12 -16.26
N TRP A 173 16.23 16.15 -16.95
CA TRP A 173 15.93 16.42 -18.35
C TRP A 173 16.87 15.73 -19.34
N ASP A 174 17.99 15.13 -18.88
CA ASP A 174 19.07 14.62 -19.77
C ASP A 174 18.54 13.62 -20.80
N ASN A 175 17.70 12.68 -20.37
CA ASN A 175 17.10 11.70 -21.30
C ASN A 175 16.19 12.38 -22.34
N LEU A 176 15.38 13.35 -21.91
CA LEU A 176 14.51 14.08 -22.83
C LEU A 176 15.28 14.98 -23.79
N LYS A 177 16.36 15.59 -23.35
CA LYS A 177 17.23 16.40 -24.23
C LYS A 177 17.91 15.53 -25.29
N GLY A 178 18.28 14.28 -24.92
CA GLY A 178 18.81 13.30 -25.88
C GLY A 178 17.78 12.88 -26.92
N ASP A 179 16.55 12.59 -26.49
CA ASP A 179 15.47 12.14 -27.38
C ASP A 179 14.87 13.28 -28.24
N TYR A 180 14.88 14.52 -27.73
CA TYR A 180 14.24 15.68 -28.35
C TYR A 180 15.22 16.85 -28.54
N PRO A 181 15.86 16.99 -29.68
CA PRO A 181 16.84 18.06 -29.94
C PRO A 181 16.31 19.49 -29.73
N LYS A 182 14.98 19.68 -29.80
CA LYS A 182 14.31 20.97 -29.58
C LYS A 182 13.72 21.12 -28.17
N PHE A 183 14.13 20.27 -27.22
CA PHE A 183 13.59 20.27 -25.86
C PHE A 183 13.74 21.65 -25.17
N ASP A 184 14.90 22.27 -25.22
CA ASP A 184 15.15 23.56 -24.59
C ASP A 184 14.25 24.67 -25.13
N GLN A 185 14.02 24.67 -26.44
CA GLN A 185 13.12 25.64 -27.07
C GLN A 185 11.68 25.40 -26.61
N TRP A 186 11.26 24.14 -26.56
CA TRP A 186 9.95 23.74 -26.09
C TRP A 186 9.78 24.13 -24.62
N PHE A 187 10.76 23.84 -23.74
CA PHE A 187 10.73 24.16 -22.32
C PHE A 187 10.59 25.67 -22.09
N LYS A 188 11.41 26.48 -22.76
CA LYS A 188 11.30 27.95 -22.72
C LYS A 188 9.93 28.46 -23.18
N LYS A 189 9.37 27.83 -24.23
CA LYS A 189 8.03 28.18 -24.73
C LYS A 189 6.94 27.89 -23.72
N ILE A 190 6.95 26.72 -23.05
CA ILE A 190 5.93 26.35 -22.06
C ILE A 190 6.09 27.15 -20.76
N SER A 191 7.32 27.48 -20.36
CA SER A 191 7.62 28.36 -19.22
C SER A 191 6.98 29.73 -19.43
N ARG A 192 7.17 30.36 -20.60
CA ARG A 192 6.55 31.66 -20.96
C ARG A 192 5.03 31.61 -20.98
N LYS A 193 4.44 30.43 -21.28
CA LYS A 193 2.98 30.23 -21.27
C LYS A 193 2.41 29.96 -19.88
N GLY A 194 3.22 30.02 -18.83
CA GLY A 194 2.80 29.81 -17.44
C GLY A 194 2.28 28.40 -17.17
N ARG A 195 2.79 27.38 -17.90
CA ARG A 195 2.42 25.99 -17.60
C ARG A 195 2.74 25.61 -16.20
N LYS A 196 1.91 24.75 -15.63
CA LYS A 196 2.07 24.23 -14.27
C LYS A 196 2.61 22.80 -14.28
N SER A 197 3.22 22.43 -13.17
CA SER A 197 3.78 21.11 -12.94
C SER A 197 3.57 20.69 -11.49
N PHE A 198 3.44 19.38 -11.29
CA PHE A 198 3.69 18.75 -10.00
C PHE A 198 5.13 18.27 -9.97
N VAL A 199 5.84 18.56 -8.89
CA VAL A 199 7.26 18.22 -8.74
C VAL A 199 7.53 17.62 -7.38
N TYR A 200 8.48 16.71 -7.36
CA TYR A 200 9.07 16.14 -6.16
C TYR A 200 10.57 16.41 -6.15
N TYR A 201 11.06 17.00 -5.07
CA TYR A 201 12.49 17.20 -4.83
C TYR A 201 13.02 16.09 -3.93
N GLN A 202 14.09 15.43 -4.35
CA GLN A 202 14.75 14.38 -3.57
C GLN A 202 15.63 14.98 -2.46
N GLU A 203 16.28 16.09 -2.77
CA GLU A 203 17.14 16.91 -1.92
C GLU A 203 16.77 18.37 -2.19
N GLU A 204 17.24 19.30 -1.35
CA GLU A 204 16.78 20.70 -1.36
C GLU A 204 16.64 21.37 -2.74
N ASP A 205 17.35 20.90 -3.77
CA ASP A 205 17.30 21.53 -5.11
C ASP A 205 17.31 20.52 -6.27
N LYS A 206 17.25 19.21 -6.02
CA LYS A 206 17.36 18.18 -7.05
C LYS A 206 16.01 17.57 -7.36
N LEU A 207 15.53 17.72 -8.57
CA LEU A 207 14.28 17.10 -9.02
C LEU A 207 14.41 15.57 -9.04
N GLY A 208 13.54 14.88 -8.29
CA GLY A 208 13.39 13.43 -8.30
C GLY A 208 12.25 12.95 -9.19
N ALA A 209 11.23 13.79 -9.39
CA ALA A 209 10.14 13.51 -10.32
C ALA A 209 9.44 14.78 -10.77
N VAL A 210 8.83 14.76 -11.95
CA VAL A 210 8.09 15.89 -12.51
C VAL A 210 6.96 15.43 -13.41
N CYS A 211 5.80 16.08 -13.26
CA CYS A 211 4.64 15.93 -14.13
C CYS A 211 4.22 17.30 -14.65
N ILE A 212 4.45 17.57 -15.95
CA ILE A 212 4.02 18.80 -16.60
C ILE A 212 2.72 18.54 -17.35
N TYR A 213 1.73 19.41 -17.17
CA TYR A 213 0.45 19.26 -17.81
C TYR A 213 -0.06 20.54 -18.49
N LYS A 214 -1.08 20.41 -19.33
CA LYS A 214 -1.76 21.46 -20.04
C LYS A 214 -3.28 21.29 -19.93
N ASN A 215 -3.99 22.34 -19.60
CA ASN A 215 -5.44 22.39 -19.74
C ASN A 215 -5.76 22.75 -21.21
N GLU A 216 -6.65 21.97 -21.81
CA GLU A 216 -7.10 22.13 -23.21
C GLU A 216 -8.61 22.17 -23.26
N ASN A 217 -9.14 22.93 -24.18
CA ASN A 217 -10.58 23.00 -24.46
C ASN A 217 -10.82 23.08 -25.97
N GLU A 218 -10.09 22.27 -26.74
CA GLU A 218 -10.08 22.26 -28.19
C GLU A 218 -10.42 20.86 -28.69
N PRO A 219 -10.96 20.72 -29.94
CA PRO A 219 -11.12 19.41 -30.54
C PRO A 219 -9.75 18.80 -30.88
N LEU A 220 -9.62 17.49 -30.80
CA LEU A 220 -8.39 16.76 -31.16
C LEU A 220 -8.56 16.18 -32.56
N ASN A 221 -8.41 17.03 -33.59
CA ASN A 221 -8.60 16.67 -34.98
C ASN A 221 -7.49 15.77 -35.57
N GLN A 222 -6.33 15.72 -34.87
CA GLN A 222 -5.18 14.91 -35.29
C GLN A 222 -5.28 13.43 -34.89
N LEU A 223 -6.29 13.07 -34.11
CA LEU A 223 -6.52 11.68 -33.73
C LEU A 223 -7.41 10.95 -34.71
N ASN A 224 -7.26 9.65 -34.79
CA ASN A 224 -8.15 8.81 -35.60
C ASN A 224 -8.84 7.77 -34.67
N PRO A 225 -10.16 7.85 -34.41
CA PRO A 225 -11.07 8.92 -34.86
C PRO A 225 -10.84 10.27 -34.15
N PRO A 226 -11.20 11.39 -34.81
CA PRO A 226 -11.12 12.71 -34.20
C PRO A 226 -12.01 12.82 -32.97
N LYS A 227 -11.59 13.58 -31.96
CA LYS A 227 -12.38 13.78 -30.74
C LYS A 227 -12.95 15.19 -30.67
N SER A 228 -14.23 15.28 -30.32
CA SER A 228 -14.95 16.54 -30.17
C SER A 228 -14.32 17.45 -29.10
N LYS A 229 -14.70 18.72 -29.09
CA LYS A 229 -14.29 19.70 -28.08
C LYS A 229 -14.74 19.25 -26.71
N LYS A 230 -13.81 19.19 -25.74
CA LYS A 230 -14.04 18.89 -24.32
C LYS A 230 -12.98 19.59 -23.45
N LYS A 231 -13.27 19.79 -22.17
CA LYS A 231 -12.25 20.20 -21.21
C LYS A 231 -11.32 19.01 -20.93
N ARG A 232 -10.06 19.14 -21.27
CA ARG A 232 -9.06 18.07 -21.11
C ARG A 232 -7.84 18.55 -20.38
N ILE A 233 -7.22 17.61 -19.69
CA ILE A 233 -5.85 17.76 -19.19
C ILE A 233 -4.96 16.86 -20.03
N LYS A 234 -3.98 17.47 -20.70
CA LYS A 234 -2.91 16.73 -21.38
C LYS A 234 -1.70 16.65 -20.45
N ILE A 235 -1.31 15.45 -20.04
CA ILE A 235 -0.01 15.22 -19.40
C ILE A 235 1.03 15.29 -20.53
N SER A 236 1.86 16.34 -20.48
CA SER A 236 2.86 16.62 -21.53
C SER A 236 4.20 15.96 -21.23
N THR A 237 4.51 15.75 -19.95
CA THR A 237 5.76 15.14 -19.47
C THR A 237 5.47 14.46 -18.14
N LEU A 238 5.90 13.23 -17.98
CA LEU A 238 5.88 12.49 -16.74
C LEU A 238 7.22 11.77 -16.61
N ILE A 239 8.05 12.19 -15.66
CA ILE A 239 9.35 11.61 -15.37
C ILE A 239 9.41 11.27 -13.89
N VAL A 240 9.87 10.06 -13.58
CA VAL A 240 10.17 9.61 -12.23
C VAL A 240 11.54 8.95 -12.28
N THR A 241 12.53 9.57 -11.64
CA THR A 241 13.89 9.02 -11.58
C THR A 241 14.13 8.21 -10.34
N TYR A 242 13.25 8.36 -9.34
CA TYR A 242 13.35 7.70 -8.06
C TYR A 242 12.31 6.58 -7.96
N THR A 243 12.76 5.33 -8.04
CA THR A 243 11.90 4.14 -7.95
C THR A 243 11.66 3.76 -6.49
N GLY A 244 10.56 3.07 -6.20
CA GLY A 244 10.22 2.56 -4.86
C GLY A 244 9.24 3.39 -4.05
N TYR A 245 8.93 4.62 -4.43
CA TYR A 245 8.05 5.54 -3.68
C TYR A 245 6.68 5.78 -4.30
N LYS A 246 6.34 5.06 -5.38
CA LYS A 246 5.07 5.23 -6.10
C LYS A 246 4.73 6.68 -6.47
N ILE A 247 5.75 7.54 -6.66
CA ILE A 247 5.57 8.96 -6.96
C ILE A 247 4.79 9.16 -8.26
N GLY A 248 5.01 8.29 -9.25
CA GLY A 248 4.24 8.32 -10.50
C GLY A 248 2.74 8.11 -10.25
N GLU A 249 2.38 7.12 -9.45
CA GLU A 249 0.98 6.87 -9.05
C GLU A 249 0.40 8.07 -8.29
N LEU A 250 1.20 8.67 -7.39
CA LEU A 250 0.78 9.85 -6.64
C LEU A 250 0.53 11.05 -7.57
N PHE A 251 1.37 11.26 -8.58
CA PHE A 251 1.11 12.29 -9.60
C PHE A 251 -0.18 12.05 -10.37
N ILE A 252 -0.46 10.81 -10.75
CA ILE A 252 -1.73 10.47 -11.41
C ILE A 252 -2.92 10.73 -10.48
N LYS A 253 -2.82 10.33 -9.21
CA LYS A 253 -3.85 10.61 -8.20
C LYS A 253 -4.12 12.12 -8.05
N LEU A 254 -3.06 12.92 -7.91
CA LEU A 254 -3.18 14.39 -7.81
C LEU A 254 -3.77 15.00 -9.09
N MET A 255 -3.42 14.45 -10.25
CA MET A 255 -3.98 14.89 -11.52
C MET A 255 -5.46 14.57 -11.63
N CYS A 256 -5.89 13.39 -11.17
CA CYS A 256 -7.32 13.03 -11.09
C CYS A 256 -8.07 13.94 -10.13
N GLN A 257 -7.50 14.22 -8.95
CA GLN A 257 -8.09 15.16 -8.00
C GLN A 257 -8.22 16.56 -8.60
N TYR A 258 -7.15 17.07 -9.22
CA TYR A 258 -7.17 18.37 -9.90
C TYR A 258 -8.22 18.42 -11.03
N ALA A 259 -8.39 17.32 -11.77
CA ALA A 259 -9.39 17.22 -12.84
C ALA A 259 -10.82 17.28 -12.27
N LEU A 260 -11.09 16.60 -11.17
CA LEU A 260 -12.40 16.65 -10.47
C LEU A 260 -12.73 18.05 -9.98
N GLU A 261 -11.78 18.70 -9.31
CA GLU A 261 -11.93 20.08 -8.78
C GLU A 261 -12.21 21.09 -9.92
N ASN A 262 -11.59 20.90 -11.08
CA ASN A 262 -11.74 21.79 -12.26
C ASN A 262 -12.85 21.36 -13.23
N LYS A 263 -13.63 20.34 -12.90
CA LYS A 263 -14.70 19.78 -13.75
C LYS A 263 -14.17 19.48 -15.16
N THR A 264 -13.09 18.72 -15.21
CA THR A 264 -12.43 18.28 -16.47
C THR A 264 -13.05 16.98 -16.93
N ASP A 265 -13.34 16.86 -18.23
CA ASP A 265 -14.00 15.70 -18.81
C ASP A 265 -13.07 14.51 -19.04
N GLU A 266 -11.81 14.78 -19.42
CA GLU A 266 -10.84 13.75 -19.80
C GLU A 266 -9.42 14.13 -19.39
N ILE A 267 -8.62 13.13 -18.95
CA ILE A 267 -7.16 13.22 -18.81
C ILE A 267 -6.55 12.33 -19.87
N TYR A 268 -5.52 12.78 -20.56
CA TYR A 268 -4.80 11.96 -21.52
C TYR A 268 -3.30 12.28 -21.55
N LEU A 269 -2.55 11.32 -22.03
CA LEU A 269 -1.12 11.49 -22.34
C LEU A 269 -0.86 10.97 -23.77
N THR A 270 0.22 11.49 -24.37
CA THR A 270 0.75 10.96 -25.61
C THR A 270 2.09 10.33 -25.32
N HIS A 271 2.27 9.09 -25.74
CA HIS A 271 3.45 8.30 -25.47
C HIS A 271 4.01 7.70 -26.76
N TYR A 272 5.32 7.62 -26.86
CA TYR A 272 5.99 6.89 -27.93
C TYR A 272 6.23 5.46 -27.45
N ILE A 273 5.64 4.49 -28.15
CA ILE A 273 5.82 3.07 -27.85
C ILE A 273 7.28 2.70 -28.09
N ARG A 274 7.92 2.10 -27.09
CA ARG A 274 9.28 1.55 -27.17
C ARG A 274 9.24 0.05 -26.90
N ASP A 275 10.26 -0.68 -27.36
CA ASP A 275 10.44 -2.07 -26.99
C ASP A 275 10.59 -2.18 -25.48
N ASN A 276 9.82 -3.07 -24.83
CA ASN A 276 9.71 -3.26 -23.37
C ASN A 276 9.08 -2.09 -22.59
N ASP A 277 8.09 -1.46 -23.17
CA ASP A 277 7.39 -0.32 -22.58
C ASP A 277 6.44 -0.74 -21.44
N GLN A 278 6.76 -0.36 -20.22
CA GLN A 278 5.96 -0.70 -19.03
C GLN A 278 4.61 0.04 -18.94
N LEU A 279 4.38 1.07 -19.78
CA LEU A 279 3.10 1.80 -19.82
C LEU A 279 2.05 1.14 -20.73
N VAL A 280 2.45 0.18 -21.56
CA VAL A 280 1.60 -0.47 -22.55
C VAL A 280 1.47 -1.98 -22.31
N SER A 281 2.17 -2.50 -21.29
CA SER A 281 2.13 -3.92 -20.88
C SER A 281 0.92 -4.26 -20.04
#